data_e8a874baff53f6d3d505ca09b0fc540a
#
_entry.id   e8a874baff53f6d3d505ca09b0fc540a
#
_cell.length_a   1.000
_cell.length_b   1.000
_cell.length_c   1.000
_cell.angle_alpha   90.00
_cell.angle_beta   90.00
_cell.angle_gamma   90.00
#
_symmetry.space_group_name_H-M   'P 1'
#
loop_
_entity.id
_entity.type
_entity.pdbx_description
1 polymer ?
#
loop_
_entity_poly.entity_id
_entity_poly.type
_entity_poly.pdbx_seq_one_letter_code
_entity_poly.pdbx_strand_id
1 'polypeptide(L)'
;MTALPDIPRLYTALAECLAVLLVTPALMPRFSKAVTVGVTLLWAAVLSAFLGLTGNVPGGFWIPCMVTAIGLSYLYLWGVWSITLLEAGYHCARAFILAELAASVEWQLHCALWPARSPWEPLSLLLLALVYGALFGGMSYWLHIRPQPAGHLEISGSAALTAVMLALTAFAVSNLGFLPGSEINMSIFSIRTLVDFSGVLILTVQHEQLRENALHSELAAMDEVLHRQYEQYKRSKEGINLINRRYHELKVQLARIREEQDQTKQNAAIAAMEQNIRQYEAENKTGNPVLDTLLTAKTMECQQENITITSVADGRMLGFLTIRELCTIVGVALDNAIAAVRAEPDPEKRLIKVAVYSQGGFAMLRFEHYTETAPALDADGLPQQGSDLKSVRTTVGQHGGSMTLHWENNWCTLRILFPLPQNE
;
A
#
# COMPACT_ATOMS: atom_id res chain seq x y z
N MET A 1 -20.78 -54.88 -18.25
CA MET A 1 -21.17 -53.43 -18.21
C MET A 1 -20.48 -52.79 -19.39
N THR A 2 -21.18 -52.10 -20.26
CA THR A 2 -20.56 -51.36 -21.37
C THR A 2 -19.71 -50.25 -20.79
N ALA A 3 -18.43 -50.15 -21.20
CA ALA A 3 -17.54 -49.08 -20.80
C ALA A 3 -18.21 -47.73 -21.19
N LEU A 4 -18.28 -46.79 -20.23
CA LEU A 4 -18.81 -45.47 -20.48
C LEU A 4 -17.80 -44.62 -21.27
N PRO A 5 -18.28 -43.72 -22.16
CA PRO A 5 -17.40 -42.84 -22.92
C PRO A 5 -16.74 -41.80 -22.00
N ASP A 6 -15.55 -41.34 -22.39
CA ASP A 6 -14.84 -40.26 -21.71
C ASP A 6 -15.45 -38.90 -22.09
N ILE A 7 -15.14 -37.86 -21.29
CA ILE A 7 -15.61 -36.47 -21.47
C ILE A 7 -15.19 -35.96 -22.85
N PRO A 8 -16.11 -35.38 -23.64
CA PRO A 8 -15.72 -34.77 -24.91
C PRO A 8 -14.76 -33.57 -24.69
N ARG A 9 -13.64 -33.56 -25.40
CA ARG A 9 -12.60 -32.53 -25.22
C ARG A 9 -13.07 -31.10 -25.46
N LEU A 10 -14.08 -30.92 -26.30
CA LEU A 10 -14.67 -29.58 -26.50
C LEU A 10 -15.50 -29.12 -25.29
N TYR A 11 -16.06 -30.04 -24.49
CA TYR A 11 -16.71 -29.69 -23.23
C TYR A 11 -15.66 -29.19 -22.21
N THR A 12 -14.54 -29.91 -22.11
CA THR A 12 -13.40 -29.47 -21.28
C THR A 12 -12.86 -28.12 -21.74
N ALA A 13 -12.67 -27.89 -23.05
CA ALA A 13 -12.20 -26.63 -23.60
C ALA A 13 -13.13 -25.45 -23.22
N LEU A 14 -14.45 -25.68 -23.36
CA LEU A 14 -15.44 -24.66 -22.97
C LEU A 14 -15.41 -24.37 -21.46
N ALA A 15 -15.26 -25.41 -20.62
CA ALA A 15 -15.13 -25.27 -19.17
C ALA A 15 -13.88 -24.46 -18.80
N GLU A 16 -12.73 -24.77 -19.40
CA GLU A 16 -11.47 -24.03 -19.17
C GLU A 16 -11.58 -22.56 -19.59
N CYS A 17 -12.17 -22.29 -20.75
CA CYS A 17 -12.40 -20.92 -21.21
C CYS A 17 -13.29 -20.15 -20.23
N LEU A 18 -14.41 -20.72 -19.80
CA LEU A 18 -15.34 -20.08 -18.87
C LEU A 18 -14.70 -19.87 -17.48
N ALA A 19 -13.96 -20.86 -16.98
CA ALA A 19 -13.28 -20.78 -15.70
C ALA A 19 -12.20 -19.68 -15.67
N VAL A 20 -11.40 -19.58 -16.73
CA VAL A 20 -10.38 -18.51 -16.86
C VAL A 20 -11.06 -17.14 -16.98
N LEU A 21 -12.12 -17.01 -17.79
CA LEU A 21 -12.87 -15.77 -17.92
C LEU A 21 -13.54 -15.34 -16.62
N LEU A 22 -13.91 -16.25 -15.75
CA LEU A 22 -14.48 -15.95 -14.43
C LEU A 22 -13.50 -15.23 -13.50
N VAL A 23 -12.20 -15.50 -13.65
CA VAL A 23 -11.14 -14.91 -12.81
C VAL A 23 -10.71 -13.52 -13.32
N THR A 24 -10.82 -13.29 -14.62
CA THR A 24 -10.29 -12.08 -15.29
C THR A 24 -10.92 -10.75 -14.86
N PRO A 25 -12.21 -10.62 -14.45
CA PRO A 25 -12.80 -9.36 -14.04
C PRO A 25 -12.11 -8.70 -12.82
N ALA A 26 -11.44 -9.50 -11.99
CA ALA A 26 -10.68 -9.02 -10.85
C ALA A 26 -9.25 -8.54 -11.20
N LEU A 27 -8.83 -8.67 -12.47
CA LEU A 27 -7.48 -8.40 -12.93
C LEU A 27 -7.41 -7.14 -13.79
N MET A 28 -6.31 -6.41 -13.72
CA MET A 28 -6.06 -5.24 -14.57
C MET A 28 -5.44 -5.66 -15.91
N PRO A 29 -6.02 -5.31 -17.07
CA PRO A 29 -5.46 -5.65 -18.37
C PRO A 29 -4.20 -4.81 -18.66
N ARG A 30 -3.20 -5.42 -19.31
CA ARG A 30 -1.99 -4.72 -19.81
C ARG A 30 -2.26 -3.91 -21.07
N PHE A 31 -3.29 -4.27 -21.83
CA PHE A 31 -3.58 -3.71 -23.15
C PHE A 31 -4.92 -2.98 -23.15
N SER A 32 -5.19 -2.27 -24.25
CA SER A 32 -6.49 -1.65 -24.48
C SER A 32 -7.60 -2.71 -24.53
N LYS A 33 -8.83 -2.33 -24.19
CA LYS A 33 -9.98 -3.24 -24.17
C LYS A 33 -10.15 -4.04 -25.48
N ALA A 34 -9.97 -3.39 -26.63
CA ALA A 34 -10.12 -4.04 -27.94
C ALA A 34 -9.04 -5.12 -28.16
N VAL A 35 -7.77 -4.84 -27.80
CA VAL A 35 -6.67 -5.79 -27.93
C VAL A 35 -6.87 -6.94 -26.94
N THR A 36 -7.25 -6.66 -25.69
CA THR A 36 -7.52 -7.68 -24.67
C THR A 36 -8.62 -8.65 -25.15
N VAL A 37 -9.74 -8.13 -25.66
CA VAL A 37 -10.83 -8.96 -26.22
C VAL A 37 -10.33 -9.79 -27.41
N GLY A 38 -9.60 -9.19 -28.33
CA GLY A 38 -9.05 -9.90 -29.49
C GLY A 38 -8.10 -11.05 -29.10
N VAL A 39 -7.19 -10.81 -28.15
CA VAL A 39 -6.25 -11.84 -27.65
C VAL A 39 -7.00 -12.93 -26.87
N THR A 40 -8.01 -12.57 -26.11
CA THR A 40 -8.89 -13.53 -25.38
C THR A 40 -9.62 -14.47 -26.33
N LEU A 41 -10.20 -13.94 -27.40
CA LEU A 41 -10.87 -14.73 -28.42
C LEU A 41 -9.89 -15.64 -29.15
N LEU A 42 -8.71 -15.13 -29.50
CA LEU A 42 -7.64 -15.93 -30.13
C LEU A 42 -7.19 -17.07 -29.24
N TRP A 43 -6.92 -16.78 -27.94
CA TRP A 43 -6.55 -17.81 -26.96
C TRP A 43 -7.62 -18.89 -26.84
N ALA A 44 -8.90 -18.52 -26.69
CA ALA A 44 -10.00 -19.45 -26.57
C ALA A 44 -10.15 -20.34 -27.86
N ALA A 45 -9.95 -19.75 -29.03
CA ALA A 45 -9.97 -20.49 -30.30
C ALA A 45 -8.79 -21.49 -30.38
N VAL A 46 -7.58 -21.05 -30.03
CA VAL A 46 -6.38 -21.90 -30.02
C VAL A 46 -6.51 -23.04 -29.02
N LEU A 47 -6.98 -22.76 -27.80
CA LEU A 47 -7.19 -23.79 -26.77
C LEU A 47 -8.24 -24.81 -27.22
N SER A 48 -9.37 -24.36 -27.75
CA SER A 48 -10.45 -25.23 -28.24
C SER A 48 -10.00 -26.08 -29.43
N ALA A 49 -9.28 -25.50 -30.37
CA ALA A 49 -8.70 -26.23 -31.52
C ALA A 49 -7.68 -27.27 -31.05
N PHE A 50 -6.80 -26.90 -30.12
CA PHE A 50 -5.79 -27.80 -29.57
C PHE A 50 -6.43 -29.00 -28.87
N LEU A 51 -7.36 -28.77 -27.95
CA LEU A 51 -8.05 -29.86 -27.23
C LEU A 51 -8.92 -30.69 -28.18
N GLY A 52 -9.57 -30.09 -29.18
CA GLY A 52 -10.32 -30.81 -30.19
C GLY A 52 -9.47 -31.73 -31.05
N LEU A 53 -8.30 -31.28 -31.49
CA LEU A 53 -7.34 -32.07 -32.28
C LEU A 53 -6.69 -33.22 -31.48
N THR A 54 -6.49 -32.99 -30.16
CA THR A 54 -5.86 -33.97 -29.28
C THR A 54 -6.85 -34.95 -28.64
N GLY A 55 -8.14 -34.88 -29.01
CA GLY A 55 -9.21 -35.70 -28.42
C GLY A 55 -9.08 -37.20 -28.63
N ASN A 56 -8.42 -37.66 -29.70
CA ASN A 56 -8.28 -39.06 -30.07
C ASN A 56 -6.87 -39.61 -29.89
N VAL A 57 -6.02 -38.98 -29.06
CA VAL A 57 -4.64 -39.40 -28.84
C VAL A 57 -4.60 -40.67 -27.98
N PRO A 58 -4.01 -41.78 -28.46
CA PRO A 58 -4.03 -43.06 -27.74
C PRO A 58 -3.08 -43.07 -26.54
N GLY A 59 -3.41 -43.91 -25.52
CA GLY A 59 -2.56 -44.19 -24.38
C GLY A 59 -2.39 -43.02 -23.42
N GLY A 60 -1.25 -42.96 -22.73
CA GLY A 60 -0.94 -41.92 -21.73
C GLY A 60 -0.58 -40.52 -22.29
N PHE A 61 -0.61 -40.34 -23.62
CA PHE A 61 -0.28 -39.07 -24.26
C PHE A 61 -1.30 -37.93 -24.01
N TRP A 62 -2.48 -38.25 -23.46
CA TRP A 62 -3.44 -37.24 -23.07
C TRP A 62 -2.92 -36.36 -21.92
N ILE A 63 -2.05 -36.88 -21.02
CA ILE A 63 -1.48 -36.10 -19.90
C ILE A 63 -0.61 -34.96 -20.40
N PRO A 64 0.39 -35.10 -21.27
CA PRO A 64 1.14 -33.97 -21.82
C PRO A 64 0.26 -33.01 -22.61
N CYS A 65 -0.81 -33.44 -23.25
CA CYS A 65 -1.77 -32.57 -23.92
C CYS A 65 -2.48 -31.65 -22.90
N MET A 66 -2.94 -32.18 -21.76
CA MET A 66 -3.54 -31.37 -20.69
C MET A 66 -2.54 -30.40 -20.06
N VAL A 67 -1.31 -30.83 -19.81
CA VAL A 67 -0.25 -29.94 -19.31
C VAL A 67 0.01 -28.80 -20.30
N THR A 68 -0.02 -29.07 -21.60
CA THR A 68 0.12 -28.03 -22.63
C THR A 68 -1.09 -27.05 -22.62
N ALA A 69 -2.31 -27.55 -22.47
CA ALA A 69 -3.53 -26.72 -22.36
C ALA A 69 -3.46 -25.79 -21.13
N ILE A 70 -3.07 -26.33 -19.98
CA ILE A 70 -2.83 -25.54 -18.75
C ILE A 70 -1.74 -24.50 -19.01
N GLY A 71 -0.64 -24.87 -19.67
CA GLY A 71 0.45 -23.96 -20.05
C GLY A 71 -0.03 -22.80 -20.94
N LEU A 72 -0.91 -23.07 -21.91
CA LEU A 72 -1.52 -22.04 -22.76
C LEU A 72 -2.39 -21.07 -21.95
N SER A 73 -3.18 -21.58 -21.01
CA SER A 73 -4.02 -20.77 -20.12
C SER A 73 -3.18 -19.95 -19.13
N TYR A 74 -2.10 -20.52 -18.62
CA TYR A 74 -1.12 -19.82 -17.78
C TYR A 74 -0.43 -18.66 -18.53
N LEU A 75 0.06 -18.94 -19.75
CA LEU A 75 0.72 -17.92 -20.58
C LEU A 75 -0.25 -16.80 -20.99
N TYR A 76 -1.50 -17.13 -21.26
CA TYR A 76 -2.55 -16.16 -21.51
C TYR A 76 -2.75 -15.23 -20.30
N LEU A 77 -2.94 -15.80 -19.10
CA LEU A 77 -3.13 -15.01 -17.89
C LEU A 77 -1.93 -14.09 -17.62
N TRP A 78 -0.72 -14.61 -17.67
CA TRP A 78 0.49 -13.82 -17.44
C TRP A 78 0.73 -12.76 -18.53
N GLY A 79 0.48 -13.09 -19.78
CA GLY A 79 0.78 -12.20 -20.91
C GLY A 79 -0.19 -11.04 -21.06
N VAL A 80 -1.49 -11.27 -20.78
CA VAL A 80 -2.56 -10.29 -21.02
C VAL A 80 -2.86 -9.43 -19.81
N TRP A 81 -2.68 -9.98 -18.61
CA TRP A 81 -3.06 -9.31 -17.36
C TRP A 81 -1.81 -8.82 -16.61
N SER A 82 -1.98 -7.71 -15.87
CA SER A 82 -0.89 -7.09 -15.09
C SER A 82 -0.68 -7.81 -13.75
N ILE A 83 -0.27 -9.08 -13.85
CA ILE A 83 -0.02 -9.98 -12.71
C ILE A 83 1.37 -10.59 -12.79
N THR A 84 1.89 -11.03 -11.66
CA THR A 84 3.17 -11.73 -11.56
C THR A 84 3.05 -13.18 -12.04
N LEU A 85 4.19 -13.84 -12.27
CA LEU A 85 4.23 -15.28 -12.61
C LEU A 85 3.55 -16.13 -11.54
N LEU A 86 3.74 -15.81 -10.26
CA LEU A 86 3.14 -16.55 -9.15
C LEU A 86 1.62 -16.40 -9.10
N GLU A 87 1.13 -15.18 -9.31
CA GLU A 87 -0.30 -14.89 -9.37
C GLU A 87 -0.97 -15.56 -10.57
N ALA A 88 -0.30 -15.57 -11.73
CA ALA A 88 -0.81 -16.27 -12.90
C ALA A 88 -0.93 -17.79 -12.62
N GLY A 89 0.03 -18.38 -11.93
CA GLY A 89 -0.01 -19.78 -11.49
C GLY A 89 -1.17 -20.05 -10.53
N TYR A 90 -1.37 -19.17 -9.55
CA TYR A 90 -2.47 -19.25 -8.60
C TYR A 90 -3.85 -19.20 -9.28
N HIS A 91 -4.05 -18.21 -10.15
CA HIS A 91 -5.31 -18.05 -10.87
C HIS A 91 -5.56 -19.17 -11.88
N CYS A 92 -4.51 -19.63 -12.56
CA CYS A 92 -4.56 -20.77 -13.46
C CYS A 92 -4.97 -22.06 -12.72
N ALA A 93 -4.39 -22.34 -11.56
CA ALA A 93 -4.72 -23.51 -10.74
C ALA A 93 -6.21 -23.51 -10.31
N ARG A 94 -6.71 -22.34 -9.85
CA ARG A 94 -8.11 -22.19 -9.47
C ARG A 94 -9.06 -22.37 -10.65
N ALA A 95 -8.77 -21.75 -11.78
CA ALA A 95 -9.56 -21.86 -12.98
C ALA A 95 -9.59 -23.33 -13.49
N PHE A 96 -8.44 -23.99 -13.50
CA PHE A 96 -8.29 -25.36 -13.96
C PHE A 96 -9.16 -26.34 -13.14
N ILE A 97 -9.08 -26.32 -11.81
CA ILE A 97 -9.86 -27.24 -10.96
C ILE A 97 -11.37 -26.95 -11.07
N LEU A 98 -11.75 -25.69 -11.23
CA LEU A 98 -13.16 -25.34 -11.46
C LEU A 98 -13.67 -25.85 -12.81
N ALA A 99 -12.83 -25.79 -13.85
CA ALA A 99 -13.15 -26.35 -15.17
C ALA A 99 -13.29 -27.87 -15.12
N GLU A 100 -12.37 -28.56 -14.44
CA GLU A 100 -12.43 -30.03 -14.24
C GLU A 100 -13.72 -30.42 -13.49
N LEU A 101 -14.07 -29.69 -12.42
CA LEU A 101 -15.33 -29.92 -11.70
C LEU A 101 -16.55 -29.76 -12.63
N ALA A 102 -16.60 -28.66 -13.40
CA ALA A 102 -17.74 -28.39 -14.28
C ALA A 102 -17.93 -29.49 -15.34
N ALA A 103 -16.81 -29.90 -15.96
CA ALA A 103 -16.80 -30.98 -16.94
C ALA A 103 -17.18 -32.33 -16.31
N SER A 104 -16.67 -32.61 -15.11
CA SER A 104 -16.96 -33.87 -14.38
C SER A 104 -18.42 -33.97 -13.96
N VAL A 105 -18.99 -32.90 -13.39
CA VAL A 105 -20.41 -32.88 -12.97
C VAL A 105 -21.34 -33.05 -14.17
N GLU A 106 -21.10 -32.31 -15.24
CA GLU A 106 -21.93 -32.40 -16.46
C GLU A 106 -21.88 -33.81 -17.03
N TRP A 107 -20.68 -34.36 -17.22
CA TRP A 107 -20.54 -35.66 -17.83
C TRP A 107 -21.07 -36.80 -16.96
N GLN A 108 -20.90 -36.71 -15.65
CA GLN A 108 -21.51 -37.67 -14.72
C GLN A 108 -23.05 -37.68 -14.84
N LEU A 109 -23.67 -36.49 -14.91
CA LEU A 109 -25.11 -36.35 -15.09
C LEU A 109 -25.55 -36.85 -16.46
N HIS A 110 -24.79 -36.54 -17.51
CA HIS A 110 -25.06 -37.03 -18.87
C HIS A 110 -25.07 -38.57 -18.92
N CYS A 111 -24.01 -39.22 -18.41
CA CYS A 111 -23.93 -40.67 -18.37
C CYS A 111 -24.96 -41.33 -17.46
N ALA A 112 -25.39 -40.64 -16.38
CA ALA A 112 -26.42 -41.17 -15.49
C ALA A 112 -27.82 -41.09 -16.12
N LEU A 113 -28.13 -40.03 -16.86
CA LEU A 113 -29.46 -39.80 -17.46
C LEU A 113 -29.60 -40.50 -18.82
N TRP A 114 -28.54 -40.42 -19.65
CA TRP A 114 -28.60 -40.88 -21.06
C TRP A 114 -27.28 -41.48 -21.52
N PRO A 115 -26.87 -42.69 -21.03
CA PRO A 115 -25.53 -43.27 -21.30
C PRO A 115 -25.31 -43.61 -22.78
N ALA A 116 -26.35 -43.82 -23.57
CA ALA A 116 -26.25 -44.15 -24.98
C ALA A 116 -26.49 -42.98 -25.94
N ARG A 117 -26.73 -41.78 -25.41
CA ARG A 117 -27.06 -40.61 -26.23
C ARG A 117 -25.77 -39.86 -26.64
N SER A 118 -25.79 -39.33 -27.88
CA SER A 118 -24.66 -38.51 -28.35
C SER A 118 -24.55 -37.22 -27.56
N PRO A 119 -23.30 -36.78 -27.19
CA PRO A 119 -23.10 -35.49 -26.54
C PRO A 119 -23.49 -34.30 -27.38
N TRP A 120 -23.67 -34.45 -28.69
CA TRP A 120 -23.99 -33.39 -29.63
C TRP A 120 -25.49 -33.22 -29.88
N GLU A 121 -26.33 -34.05 -29.29
CA GLU A 121 -27.77 -33.90 -29.40
C GLU A 121 -28.27 -32.66 -28.62
N PRO A 122 -29.37 -32.03 -29.09
CA PRO A 122 -29.90 -30.80 -28.48
C PRO A 122 -30.17 -30.91 -26.99
N LEU A 123 -30.65 -32.08 -26.52
CA LEU A 123 -30.96 -32.29 -25.11
C LEU A 123 -29.69 -32.41 -24.25
N SER A 124 -28.62 -32.99 -24.80
CA SER A 124 -27.30 -33.06 -24.16
C SER A 124 -26.66 -31.69 -24.09
N LEU A 125 -26.76 -30.87 -25.14
CA LEU A 125 -26.30 -29.49 -25.15
C LEU A 125 -27.12 -28.59 -24.20
N LEU A 126 -28.39 -28.86 -24.01
CA LEU A 126 -29.22 -28.18 -23.01
C LEU A 126 -28.74 -28.52 -21.59
N LEU A 127 -28.45 -29.78 -21.30
CA LEU A 127 -27.86 -30.20 -20.00
C LEU A 127 -26.54 -29.49 -19.75
N LEU A 128 -25.65 -29.47 -20.75
CA LEU A 128 -24.36 -28.73 -20.67
C LEU A 128 -24.58 -27.26 -20.32
N ALA A 129 -25.51 -26.58 -21.04
CA ALA A 129 -25.82 -25.17 -20.80
C ALA A 129 -26.37 -24.92 -19.38
N LEU A 130 -27.26 -25.82 -18.91
CA LEU A 130 -27.80 -25.72 -17.55
C LEU A 130 -26.75 -25.94 -16.46
N VAL A 131 -25.92 -26.97 -16.57
CA VAL A 131 -24.88 -27.29 -15.57
C VAL A 131 -23.80 -26.19 -15.54
N TYR A 132 -23.28 -25.81 -16.72
CA TYR A 132 -22.26 -24.76 -16.80
C TYR A 132 -22.84 -23.39 -16.38
N GLY A 133 -24.09 -23.08 -16.81
CA GLY A 133 -24.77 -21.87 -16.38
C GLY A 133 -24.97 -21.81 -14.87
N ALA A 134 -25.34 -22.90 -14.24
CA ALA A 134 -25.51 -22.97 -12.79
C ALA A 134 -24.15 -22.84 -12.04
N LEU A 135 -23.11 -23.56 -12.46
CA LEU A 135 -21.81 -23.55 -11.79
C LEU A 135 -21.07 -22.22 -12.00
N PHE A 136 -20.86 -21.81 -13.23
CA PHE A 136 -20.14 -20.56 -13.53
C PHE A 136 -20.95 -19.33 -13.19
N GLY A 137 -22.28 -19.34 -13.42
CA GLY A 137 -23.18 -18.27 -13.03
C GLY A 137 -23.28 -18.12 -11.51
N GLY A 138 -23.40 -19.23 -10.77
CA GLY A 138 -23.41 -19.22 -9.31
C GLY A 138 -22.09 -18.72 -8.73
N MET A 139 -20.95 -19.16 -9.29
CA MET A 139 -19.63 -18.71 -8.86
C MET A 139 -19.39 -17.22 -9.19
N SER A 140 -19.85 -16.77 -10.36
CA SER A 140 -19.80 -15.35 -10.75
C SER A 140 -20.62 -14.47 -9.81
N TYR A 141 -21.84 -14.91 -9.48
CA TYR A 141 -22.71 -14.22 -8.52
C TYR A 141 -22.07 -14.17 -7.13
N TRP A 142 -21.50 -15.29 -6.67
CA TRP A 142 -20.77 -15.36 -5.40
C TRP A 142 -19.61 -14.36 -5.35
N LEU A 143 -18.79 -14.28 -6.40
CA LEU A 143 -17.68 -13.34 -6.49
C LEU A 143 -18.14 -11.88 -6.54
N HIS A 144 -19.30 -11.59 -7.15
CA HIS A 144 -19.81 -10.22 -7.30
C HIS A 144 -20.40 -9.65 -6.00
N ILE A 145 -20.98 -10.47 -5.14
CA ILE A 145 -21.58 -10.03 -3.86
C ILE A 145 -20.49 -9.70 -2.82
N ARG A 146 -19.32 -10.25 -2.95
CA ARG A 146 -18.27 -10.09 -1.97
C ARG A 146 -17.50 -8.77 -2.14
N PRO A 147 -17.22 -8.03 -1.05
CA PRO A 147 -16.42 -6.82 -1.13
C PRO A 147 -15.04 -7.15 -1.68
N GLN A 148 -14.58 -6.37 -2.64
CA GLN A 148 -13.24 -6.48 -3.20
C GLN A 148 -12.33 -5.52 -2.44
N PRO A 149 -11.08 -5.89 -2.11
CA PRO A 149 -10.10 -4.94 -1.59
C PRO A 149 -9.87 -3.85 -2.63
N ALA A 150 -9.65 -2.60 -2.17
CA ALA A 150 -9.45 -1.45 -3.07
C ALA A 150 -8.12 -1.56 -3.85
N GLY A 151 -7.17 -2.34 -3.32
CA GLY A 151 -5.88 -2.60 -3.93
C GLY A 151 -5.81 -3.94 -4.67
N HIS A 152 -4.66 -4.19 -5.30
CA HIS A 152 -4.33 -5.48 -5.89
C HIS A 152 -4.17 -6.54 -4.80
N LEU A 153 -4.80 -7.71 -4.98
CA LEU A 153 -4.65 -8.82 -4.04
C LEU A 153 -3.25 -9.44 -4.21
N GLU A 154 -2.36 -9.14 -3.30
CA GLU A 154 -1.01 -9.72 -3.29
C GLU A 154 -1.07 -11.19 -2.90
N ILE A 155 -0.64 -12.06 -3.81
CA ILE A 155 -0.59 -13.50 -3.58
C ILE A 155 0.83 -13.88 -3.17
N SER A 156 0.97 -14.37 -1.94
CA SER A 156 2.26 -14.83 -1.44
C SER A 156 2.75 -16.08 -2.21
N GLY A 157 4.06 -16.25 -2.30
CA GLY A 157 4.66 -17.43 -2.96
C GLY A 157 4.20 -18.76 -2.35
N SER A 158 3.96 -18.82 -1.04
CA SER A 158 3.42 -19.99 -0.35
C SER A 158 1.97 -20.28 -0.75
N ALA A 159 1.13 -19.24 -0.87
CA ALA A 159 -0.25 -19.41 -1.30
C ALA A 159 -0.35 -19.88 -2.76
N ALA A 160 0.48 -19.35 -3.65
CA ALA A 160 0.56 -19.81 -5.04
C ALA A 160 1.04 -21.26 -5.13
N LEU A 161 2.09 -21.61 -4.40
CA LEU A 161 2.62 -22.97 -4.37
C LEU A 161 1.58 -23.97 -3.86
N THR A 162 0.91 -23.68 -2.75
CA THR A 162 -0.13 -24.55 -2.19
C THR A 162 -1.30 -24.72 -3.16
N ALA A 163 -1.74 -23.69 -3.86
CA ALA A 163 -2.81 -23.77 -4.86
C ALA A 163 -2.40 -24.67 -6.05
N VAL A 164 -1.19 -24.48 -6.58
CA VAL A 164 -0.68 -25.31 -7.68
C VAL A 164 -0.50 -26.77 -7.24
N MET A 165 0.06 -27.02 -6.06
CA MET A 165 0.23 -28.38 -5.54
C MET A 165 -1.12 -29.06 -5.30
N LEU A 166 -2.10 -28.34 -4.78
CA LEU A 166 -3.46 -28.86 -4.61
C LEU A 166 -4.11 -29.21 -5.94
N ALA A 167 -3.98 -28.31 -6.94
CA ALA A 167 -4.52 -28.54 -8.28
C ALA A 167 -3.88 -29.77 -8.95
N LEU A 168 -2.56 -29.92 -8.86
CA LEU A 168 -1.84 -31.08 -9.38
C LEU A 168 -2.25 -32.37 -8.67
N THR A 169 -2.41 -32.33 -7.35
CA THR A 169 -2.83 -33.51 -6.56
C THR A 169 -4.27 -33.90 -6.90
N ALA A 170 -5.18 -32.93 -6.94
CA ALA A 170 -6.58 -33.17 -7.32
C ALA A 170 -6.66 -33.76 -8.73
N PHE A 171 -5.95 -33.18 -9.71
CA PHE A 171 -5.88 -33.68 -11.07
C PHE A 171 -5.31 -35.11 -11.13
N ALA A 172 -4.22 -35.39 -10.43
CA ALA A 172 -3.64 -36.74 -10.42
C ALA A 172 -4.62 -37.77 -9.84
N VAL A 173 -5.24 -37.49 -8.70
CA VAL A 173 -6.18 -38.40 -8.02
C VAL A 173 -7.48 -38.58 -8.83
N SER A 174 -8.04 -37.50 -9.36
CA SER A 174 -9.29 -37.54 -10.14
C SER A 174 -9.11 -38.34 -11.46
N ASN A 175 -7.91 -38.38 -11.98
CA ASN A 175 -7.62 -39.10 -13.24
C ASN A 175 -6.99 -40.50 -13.06
N LEU A 176 -6.79 -40.98 -11.83
CA LEU A 176 -6.24 -42.33 -11.59
C LEU A 176 -7.08 -43.46 -12.21
N GLY A 177 -8.41 -43.31 -12.24
CA GLY A 177 -9.33 -44.27 -12.82
C GLY A 177 -9.35 -44.29 -14.36
N PHE A 178 -8.69 -43.36 -15.03
CA PHE A 178 -8.63 -43.22 -16.49
C PHE A 178 -7.31 -43.72 -17.09
N LEU A 179 -6.49 -44.43 -16.29
CA LEU A 179 -5.27 -45.01 -16.78
C LEU A 179 -5.56 -46.18 -17.73
N PRO A 180 -4.66 -46.47 -18.70
CA PRO A 180 -4.84 -47.59 -19.64
C PRO A 180 -5.08 -48.92 -18.94
N GLY A 181 -6.15 -49.61 -19.30
CA GLY A 181 -6.54 -50.89 -18.71
C GLY A 181 -7.63 -50.82 -17.64
N SER A 182 -8.10 -49.63 -17.25
CA SER A 182 -9.22 -49.46 -16.33
C SER A 182 -10.54 -49.49 -17.09
N GLU A 183 -11.56 -50.19 -16.57
CA GLU A 183 -12.92 -50.10 -17.07
C GLU A 183 -13.60 -48.82 -16.50
N ILE A 184 -13.90 -47.86 -17.36
CA ILE A 184 -14.58 -46.64 -16.97
C ILE A 184 -16.01 -46.96 -16.55
N ASN A 185 -16.32 -46.71 -15.29
CA ASN A 185 -17.63 -46.94 -14.69
C ASN A 185 -18.12 -45.70 -13.92
N MET A 186 -19.39 -45.74 -13.49
CA MET A 186 -20.02 -44.58 -12.79
C MET A 186 -19.32 -44.23 -11.47
N SER A 187 -18.71 -45.19 -10.79
CA SER A 187 -17.96 -44.97 -9.55
C SER A 187 -16.71 -44.11 -9.77
N ILE A 188 -16.03 -44.28 -10.92
CA ILE A 188 -14.85 -43.48 -11.30
C ILE A 188 -15.28 -42.01 -11.51
N PHE A 189 -16.38 -41.77 -12.23
CA PHE A 189 -16.91 -40.40 -12.38
C PHE A 189 -17.31 -39.81 -11.05
N SER A 190 -17.92 -40.56 -10.13
CA SER A 190 -18.31 -40.05 -8.81
C SER A 190 -17.08 -39.67 -7.97
N ILE A 191 -16.01 -40.51 -8.01
CA ILE A 191 -14.75 -40.18 -7.31
C ILE A 191 -14.10 -38.94 -7.90
N ARG A 192 -14.03 -38.85 -9.24
CA ARG A 192 -13.50 -37.67 -9.94
C ARG A 192 -14.23 -36.40 -9.53
N THR A 193 -15.55 -36.40 -9.63
CA THR A 193 -16.38 -35.24 -9.25
C THR A 193 -16.21 -34.85 -7.78
N LEU A 194 -16.11 -35.81 -6.86
CA LEU A 194 -15.89 -35.54 -5.43
C LEU A 194 -14.54 -34.92 -5.16
N VAL A 195 -13.47 -35.42 -5.81
CA VAL A 195 -12.11 -34.89 -5.68
C VAL A 195 -12.04 -33.46 -6.24
N ASP A 196 -12.57 -33.22 -7.44
CA ASP A 196 -12.60 -31.92 -8.08
C ASP A 196 -13.42 -30.92 -7.24
N PHE A 197 -14.58 -31.33 -6.70
CA PHE A 197 -15.38 -30.52 -5.79
C PHE A 197 -14.62 -30.15 -4.52
N SER A 198 -13.92 -31.11 -3.92
CA SER A 198 -13.08 -30.85 -2.74
C SER A 198 -11.96 -29.87 -3.05
N GLY A 199 -11.33 -30.00 -4.21
CA GLY A 199 -10.30 -29.09 -4.71
C GLY A 199 -10.82 -27.66 -4.87
N VAL A 200 -11.98 -27.49 -5.52
CA VAL A 200 -12.65 -26.17 -5.67
C VAL A 200 -12.96 -25.58 -4.31
N LEU A 201 -13.52 -26.37 -3.38
CA LEU A 201 -13.88 -25.89 -2.05
C LEU A 201 -12.66 -25.37 -1.29
N ILE A 202 -11.58 -26.14 -1.24
CA ILE A 202 -10.34 -25.77 -0.53
C ILE A 202 -9.73 -24.51 -1.15
N LEU A 203 -9.61 -24.43 -2.49
CA LEU A 203 -9.08 -23.26 -3.18
C LEU A 203 -9.97 -22.03 -3.02
N THR A 204 -11.28 -22.21 -2.91
CA THR A 204 -12.22 -21.12 -2.64
C THR A 204 -12.05 -20.59 -1.21
N VAL A 205 -11.95 -21.47 -0.22
CA VAL A 205 -11.68 -21.10 1.18
C VAL A 205 -10.33 -20.38 1.31
N GLN A 206 -9.29 -20.90 0.67
CA GLN A 206 -7.96 -20.27 0.64
C GLN A 206 -8.05 -18.85 0.04
N HIS A 207 -8.78 -18.67 -1.06
CA HIS A 207 -8.96 -17.37 -1.69
C HIS A 207 -9.71 -16.38 -0.78
N GLU A 208 -10.77 -16.83 -0.11
CA GLU A 208 -11.52 -16.03 0.86
C GLU A 208 -10.62 -15.58 2.01
N GLN A 209 -9.78 -16.47 2.56
CA GLN A 209 -8.82 -16.12 3.61
C GLN A 209 -7.81 -15.06 3.15
N LEU A 210 -7.26 -15.20 1.94
CA LEU A 210 -6.35 -14.19 1.39
C LEU A 210 -7.02 -12.83 1.24
N ARG A 211 -8.27 -12.83 0.76
CA ARG A 211 -9.05 -11.61 0.59
C ARG A 211 -9.41 -10.96 1.93
N GLU A 212 -9.83 -11.76 2.90
CA GLU A 212 -10.15 -11.29 4.25
C GLU A 212 -8.93 -10.67 4.92
N ASN A 213 -7.77 -11.32 4.82
CA ASN A 213 -6.50 -10.78 5.33
C ASN A 213 -6.13 -9.44 4.66
N ALA A 214 -6.33 -9.31 3.35
CA ALA A 214 -6.08 -8.06 2.63
C ALA A 214 -7.01 -6.94 3.11
N LEU A 215 -8.31 -7.22 3.29
CA LEU A 215 -9.28 -6.25 3.81
C LEU A 215 -8.96 -5.84 5.27
N HIS A 216 -8.57 -6.79 6.12
CA HIS A 216 -8.13 -6.48 7.49
C HIS A 216 -6.88 -5.59 7.52
N SER A 217 -5.90 -5.86 6.65
CA SER A 217 -4.70 -5.02 6.51
C SER A 217 -5.05 -3.60 6.06
N GLU A 218 -5.97 -3.45 5.11
CA GLU A 218 -6.45 -2.15 4.62
C GLU A 218 -7.19 -1.36 5.73
N LEU A 219 -8.07 -2.04 6.49
CA LEU A 219 -8.77 -1.45 7.62
C LEU A 219 -7.80 -0.99 8.72
N ALA A 220 -6.80 -1.82 9.05
CA ALA A 220 -5.78 -1.46 10.05
C ALA A 220 -4.96 -0.24 9.63
N ALA A 221 -4.59 -0.14 8.34
CA ALA A 221 -3.90 1.02 7.80
C ALA A 221 -4.75 2.29 7.85
N MET A 222 -6.06 2.20 7.57
CA MET A 222 -6.99 3.31 7.71
C MET A 222 -7.14 3.76 9.16
N ASP A 223 -7.25 2.83 10.11
CA ASP A 223 -7.37 3.14 11.53
C ASP A 223 -6.13 3.85 12.06
N GLU A 224 -4.94 3.44 11.64
CA GLU A 224 -3.69 4.13 11.98
C GLU A 224 -3.65 5.57 11.46
N VAL A 225 -4.11 5.83 10.23
CA VAL A 225 -4.19 7.18 9.66
C VAL A 225 -5.17 8.04 10.46
N LEU A 226 -6.35 7.52 10.79
CA LEU A 226 -7.36 8.20 11.59
C LEU A 226 -6.82 8.53 12.99
N HIS A 227 -6.13 7.58 13.62
CA HIS A 227 -5.53 7.79 14.94
C HIS A 227 -4.48 8.91 14.92
N ARG A 228 -3.61 8.92 13.93
CA ARG A 228 -2.62 10.03 13.74
C ARG A 228 -3.29 11.39 13.52
N GLN A 229 -4.35 11.45 12.72
CA GLN A 229 -5.12 12.69 12.52
C GLN A 229 -5.79 13.16 13.80
N TYR A 230 -6.35 12.24 14.58
CA TYR A 230 -6.97 12.58 15.86
C TYR A 230 -5.96 13.10 16.88
N GLU A 231 -4.78 12.49 17.00
CA GLU A 231 -3.70 12.99 17.86
C GLU A 231 -3.21 14.38 17.44
N GLN A 232 -3.08 14.63 16.14
CA GLN A 232 -2.73 15.95 15.62
C GLN A 232 -3.81 17.00 15.94
N TYR A 233 -5.09 16.65 15.78
CA TYR A 233 -6.22 17.50 16.15
C TYR A 233 -6.21 17.81 17.66
N LYS A 234 -5.98 16.81 18.51
CA LYS A 234 -5.91 16.96 19.97
C LYS A 234 -4.80 17.93 20.38
N ARG A 235 -3.59 17.77 19.83
CA ARG A 235 -2.47 18.70 20.08
C ARG A 235 -2.79 20.13 19.65
N SER A 236 -3.39 20.30 18.48
CA SER A 236 -3.82 21.61 17.98
C SER A 236 -4.85 22.27 18.91
N LYS A 237 -5.84 21.49 19.39
CA LYS A 237 -6.86 21.95 20.33
C LYS A 237 -6.26 22.34 21.69
N GLU A 238 -5.30 21.58 22.20
CA GLU A 238 -4.58 21.90 23.43
C GLU A 238 -3.79 23.21 23.29
N GLY A 239 -3.12 23.42 22.14
CA GLY A 239 -2.44 24.67 21.80
C GLY A 239 -3.38 25.87 21.80
N ILE A 240 -4.55 25.75 21.16
CA ILE A 240 -5.57 26.81 21.15
C ILE A 240 -6.07 27.10 22.57
N ASN A 241 -6.31 26.10 23.39
CA ASN A 241 -6.75 26.28 24.78
C ASN A 241 -5.68 26.95 25.62
N LEU A 242 -4.39 26.68 25.40
CA LEU A 242 -3.30 27.37 26.08
C LEU A 242 -3.26 28.84 25.70
N ILE A 243 -3.39 29.19 24.41
CA ILE A 243 -3.44 30.59 23.93
C ILE A 243 -4.62 31.31 24.55
N ASN A 244 -5.81 30.69 24.57
CA ASN A 244 -7.01 31.30 25.15
C ASN A 244 -6.87 31.56 26.67
N ARG A 245 -6.21 30.63 27.40
CA ARG A 245 -5.91 30.78 28.83
C ARG A 245 -4.97 31.98 29.05
N ARG A 246 -3.90 32.06 28.26
CA ARG A 246 -2.94 33.19 28.32
C ARG A 246 -3.59 34.54 27.98
N TYR A 247 -4.44 34.57 26.96
CA TYR A 247 -5.21 35.74 26.60
C TYR A 247 -6.11 36.21 27.79
N HIS A 248 -6.76 35.28 28.45
CA HIS A 248 -7.59 35.57 29.61
C HIS A 248 -6.77 36.09 30.80
N GLU A 249 -5.62 35.53 31.09
CA GLU A 249 -4.68 35.99 32.14
C GLU A 249 -4.21 37.41 31.85
N LEU A 250 -3.81 37.72 30.62
CA LEU A 250 -3.42 39.08 30.21
C LEU A 250 -4.57 40.08 30.35
N LYS A 251 -5.80 39.68 29.95
CA LYS A 251 -6.97 40.53 30.09
C LYS A 251 -7.28 40.88 31.56
N VAL A 252 -7.14 39.90 32.46
CA VAL A 252 -7.31 40.14 33.91
C VAL A 252 -6.22 41.05 34.48
N GLN A 253 -4.98 40.91 34.06
CA GLN A 253 -3.87 41.81 34.47
C GLN A 253 -4.10 43.22 33.99
N LEU A 254 -4.52 43.42 32.74
CA LEU A 254 -4.87 44.73 32.19
C LEU A 254 -6.04 45.43 32.96
N ALA A 255 -7.05 44.63 33.37
CA ALA A 255 -8.16 45.17 34.15
C ALA A 255 -7.67 45.66 35.53
N ARG A 256 -6.82 44.91 36.22
CA ARG A 256 -6.22 45.33 37.51
C ARG A 256 -5.38 46.60 37.39
N ILE A 257 -4.59 46.74 36.33
CA ILE A 257 -3.78 47.95 36.08
C ILE A 257 -4.67 49.17 35.84
N ARG A 258 -5.84 49.01 35.21
CA ARG A 258 -6.81 50.10 35.00
C ARG A 258 -7.52 50.53 36.26
N GLU A 259 -7.71 49.65 37.23
CA GLU A 259 -8.39 49.95 38.51
C GLU A 259 -7.44 50.54 39.58
N GLU A 260 -6.11 50.47 39.39
CA GLU A 260 -5.12 51.01 40.30
C GLU A 260 -5.10 52.54 40.19
N GLN A 261 -5.39 53.22 41.33
CA GLN A 261 -5.49 54.70 41.43
C GLN A 261 -4.12 55.35 41.71
N ASP A 262 -3.13 54.61 42.18
CA ASP A 262 -1.78 55.09 42.44
C ASP A 262 -0.95 55.06 41.16
N GLN A 263 -0.64 56.24 40.62
CA GLN A 263 0.10 56.42 39.36
C GLN A 263 1.48 55.75 39.39
N THR A 264 2.13 55.70 40.55
CA THR A 264 3.45 55.08 40.72
C THR A 264 3.38 53.56 40.63
N LYS A 265 2.34 52.96 41.25
CA LYS A 265 2.08 51.51 41.20
C LYS A 265 1.54 51.11 39.82
N GLN A 266 0.73 51.94 39.20
CA GLN A 266 0.24 51.70 37.86
C GLN A 266 1.38 51.66 36.83
N ASN A 267 2.32 52.63 36.90
CA ASN A 267 3.49 52.65 36.01
C ASN A 267 4.44 51.48 36.28
N ALA A 268 4.63 51.05 37.52
CA ALA A 268 5.42 49.88 37.86
C ALA A 268 4.78 48.59 37.34
N ALA A 269 3.44 48.47 37.44
CA ALA A 269 2.71 47.32 36.90
C ALA A 269 2.72 47.26 35.36
N ILE A 270 2.63 48.43 34.72
CA ILE A 270 2.76 48.56 33.24
C ILE A 270 4.19 48.20 32.84
N ALA A 271 5.22 48.70 33.54
CA ALA A 271 6.61 48.38 33.24
C ALA A 271 6.92 46.85 33.41
N ALA A 272 6.38 46.23 34.47
CA ALA A 272 6.48 44.77 34.66
C ALA A 272 5.76 43.98 33.59
N MET A 273 4.60 44.45 33.13
CA MET A 273 3.86 43.86 32.05
C MET A 273 4.56 44.04 30.70
N GLU A 274 5.10 45.24 30.43
CA GLU A 274 5.95 45.49 29.25
C GLU A 274 7.21 44.63 29.26
N GLN A 275 7.83 44.41 30.42
CA GLN A 275 8.98 43.55 30.55
C GLN A 275 8.61 42.09 30.28
N ASN A 276 7.47 41.60 30.79
CA ASN A 276 6.93 40.30 30.48
C ASN A 276 6.60 40.14 28.98
N ILE A 277 5.95 41.15 28.39
CA ILE A 277 5.64 41.19 26.95
C ILE A 277 6.92 41.27 26.13
N ARG A 278 7.89 42.09 26.53
CA ARG A 278 9.21 42.17 25.88
C ARG A 278 9.98 40.86 25.96
N GLN A 279 9.87 40.12 27.07
CA GLN A 279 10.45 38.78 27.22
C GLN A 279 9.81 37.79 26.24
N TYR A 280 8.53 37.99 25.90
CA TYR A 280 7.82 37.22 24.88
C TYR A 280 8.00 37.79 23.45
N GLU A 281 8.12 39.13 23.29
CA GLU A 281 8.31 39.76 21.98
C GLU A 281 9.78 39.86 21.53
N ALA A 282 10.74 39.72 22.47
CA ALA A 282 12.15 40.03 22.19
C ALA A 282 12.87 38.96 21.39
N GLU A 283 12.29 37.79 21.18
CA GLU A 283 13.13 36.68 20.76
C GLU A 283 13.16 36.43 19.26
N ASN A 284 12.15 36.76 18.45
CA ASN A 284 12.30 36.46 17.01
C ASN A 284 11.45 37.35 16.10
N LYS A 285 11.90 38.54 15.78
CA LYS A 285 11.35 39.36 14.69
C LYS A 285 12.14 39.13 13.40
N THR A 286 11.92 37.96 12.75
CA THR A 286 12.61 37.62 11.51
C THR A 286 11.96 38.28 10.27
N GLY A 287 10.78 38.86 10.40
CA GLY A 287 10.00 39.40 9.29
C GLY A 287 9.15 38.35 8.55
N ASN A 288 9.12 37.12 9.07
CA ASN A 288 8.22 36.04 8.61
C ASN A 288 7.43 35.50 9.81
N PRO A 289 6.11 35.76 9.90
CA PRO A 289 5.30 35.42 11.08
C PRO A 289 5.31 33.91 11.42
N VAL A 290 5.45 33.06 10.43
CA VAL A 290 5.50 31.59 10.63
C VAL A 290 6.83 31.19 11.27
N LEU A 291 7.93 31.75 10.77
CA LEU A 291 9.25 31.52 11.33
C LEU A 291 9.35 32.08 12.76
N ASP A 292 8.78 33.28 13.02
CA ASP A 292 8.73 33.87 14.34
C ASP A 292 8.03 32.97 15.34
N THR A 293 6.86 32.42 14.96
CA THR A 293 6.09 31.48 15.79
C THR A 293 6.86 30.20 16.08
N LEU A 294 7.50 29.61 15.06
CA LEU A 294 8.27 28.37 15.19
C LEU A 294 9.49 28.56 16.10
N LEU A 295 10.28 29.60 15.86
CA LEU A 295 11.48 29.87 16.67
C LEU A 295 11.09 30.18 18.12
N THR A 296 10.04 30.97 18.37
CA THR A 296 9.55 31.27 19.72
C THR A 296 9.12 30.00 20.45
N ALA A 297 8.33 29.14 19.79
CA ALA A 297 7.87 27.87 20.39
C ALA A 297 9.06 26.96 20.73
N LYS A 298 10.06 26.84 19.84
CA LYS A 298 11.24 26.02 20.06
C LYS A 298 12.20 26.63 21.10
N THR A 299 12.29 27.94 21.18
CA THR A 299 13.05 28.61 22.26
C THR A 299 12.45 28.29 23.62
N MET A 300 11.11 28.34 23.77
CA MET A 300 10.44 27.93 25.00
C MET A 300 10.69 26.48 25.39
N GLU A 301 10.64 25.56 24.41
CA GLU A 301 10.94 24.15 24.61
C GLU A 301 12.40 23.98 25.12
N CYS A 302 13.34 24.64 24.46
CA CYS A 302 14.77 24.64 24.87
C CYS A 302 14.97 25.15 26.29
N GLN A 303 14.31 26.25 26.67
CA GLN A 303 14.43 26.81 28.02
C GLN A 303 13.94 25.84 29.11
N GLN A 304 12.86 25.11 28.87
CA GLN A 304 12.36 24.10 29.81
C GLN A 304 13.32 22.94 30.03
N GLU A 305 14.20 22.68 29.06
CA GLU A 305 15.16 21.56 29.08
C GLU A 305 16.61 22.02 29.37
N ASN A 306 16.81 23.28 29.78
CA ASN A 306 18.13 23.89 30.01
C ASN A 306 19.04 23.80 28.76
N ILE A 307 18.48 24.05 27.59
CA ILE A 307 19.18 24.16 26.32
C ILE A 307 19.29 25.62 25.93
N THR A 308 20.51 26.09 25.64
CA THR A 308 20.75 27.44 25.15
C THR A 308 20.62 27.50 23.64
N ILE A 309 19.60 28.21 23.15
CA ILE A 309 19.40 28.46 21.72
C ILE A 309 19.68 29.91 21.38
N THR A 310 20.47 30.14 20.33
CA THR A 310 20.73 31.49 19.78
C THR A 310 20.25 31.53 18.33
N SER A 311 19.39 32.49 17.99
CA SER A 311 18.86 32.67 16.64
C SER A 311 19.21 34.02 16.04
N VAL A 312 19.69 34.04 14.80
CA VAL A 312 19.88 35.23 13.97
C VAL A 312 19.26 34.95 12.63
N ALA A 313 18.04 35.45 12.39
CA ALA A 313 17.27 35.07 11.22
C ALA A 313 16.64 36.27 10.52
N ASP A 314 16.81 36.38 9.20
CA ASP A 314 15.99 37.18 8.30
C ASP A 314 15.06 36.25 7.52
N GLY A 315 13.80 36.19 7.93
CA GLY A 315 12.79 35.30 7.36
C GLY A 315 12.09 35.85 6.13
N ARG A 316 12.30 37.15 5.77
CA ARG A 316 11.63 37.78 4.64
C ARG A 316 11.91 37.08 3.31
N MET A 317 13.10 36.54 3.16
CA MET A 317 13.51 35.81 1.95
C MET A 317 12.88 34.44 1.80
N LEU A 318 12.23 33.90 2.82
CA LEU A 318 11.57 32.58 2.80
C LEU A 318 10.09 32.64 2.37
N GLY A 319 9.64 33.78 1.85
CA GLY A 319 8.24 33.98 1.43
C GLY A 319 7.79 33.08 0.26
N PHE A 320 8.71 32.42 -0.44
CA PHE A 320 8.40 31.45 -1.48
C PHE A 320 8.02 30.05 -0.94
N LEU A 321 8.31 29.77 0.34
CA LEU A 321 7.92 28.55 1.00
C LEU A 321 6.51 28.67 1.56
N THR A 322 5.71 27.62 1.40
CA THR A 322 4.41 27.52 2.07
C THR A 322 4.59 27.35 3.57
N ILE A 323 3.54 27.67 4.34
CA ILE A 323 3.51 27.48 5.81
C ILE A 323 3.90 26.03 6.17
N ARG A 324 3.37 25.06 5.45
CA ARG A 324 3.63 23.64 5.69
C ARG A 324 5.11 23.29 5.45
N GLU A 325 5.69 23.76 4.36
CA GLU A 325 7.09 23.50 4.01
C GLU A 325 8.03 24.14 5.02
N LEU A 326 7.76 25.37 5.43
CA LEU A 326 8.55 26.07 6.45
C LEU A 326 8.48 25.34 7.80
N CYS A 327 7.28 24.90 8.22
CA CYS A 327 7.12 24.07 9.42
C CYS A 327 7.88 22.74 9.32
N THR A 328 7.88 22.10 8.16
CA THR A 328 8.61 20.85 7.94
C THR A 328 10.13 21.10 8.02
N ILE A 329 10.64 22.10 7.31
CA ILE A 329 12.09 22.35 7.22
C ILE A 329 12.64 22.80 8.56
N VAL A 330 12.08 23.86 9.13
CA VAL A 330 12.59 24.47 10.37
C VAL A 330 12.23 23.63 11.59
N GLY A 331 11.00 23.11 11.65
CA GLY A 331 10.54 22.27 12.76
C GLY A 331 11.39 21.01 12.91
N VAL A 332 11.51 20.22 11.84
CA VAL A 332 12.28 18.97 11.85
C VAL A 332 13.78 19.21 12.10
N ALA A 333 14.35 20.28 11.51
CA ALA A 333 15.75 20.62 11.75
C ALA A 333 16.03 20.96 13.21
N LEU A 334 15.14 21.74 13.86
CA LEU A 334 15.24 22.10 15.28
C LEU A 334 14.95 20.89 16.18
N ASP A 335 13.95 20.08 15.88
CA ASP A 335 13.65 18.84 16.63
C ASP A 335 14.86 17.90 16.66
N ASN A 336 15.54 17.78 15.53
CA ASN A 336 16.76 16.98 15.42
C ASN A 336 17.89 17.55 16.27
N ALA A 337 18.10 18.88 16.24
CA ALA A 337 19.11 19.54 17.05
C ALA A 337 18.80 19.43 18.56
N ILE A 338 17.54 19.60 18.96
CA ILE A 338 17.10 19.48 20.37
C ILE A 338 17.30 18.04 20.84
N ALA A 339 16.92 17.04 20.06
CA ALA A 339 17.08 15.64 20.40
C ALA A 339 18.58 15.27 20.59
N ALA A 340 19.46 15.81 19.74
CA ALA A 340 20.90 15.57 19.82
C ALA A 340 21.51 16.19 21.10
N VAL A 341 21.23 17.44 21.40
CA VAL A 341 21.79 18.12 22.59
C VAL A 341 21.15 17.66 23.90
N ARG A 342 19.94 17.10 23.87
CA ARG A 342 19.29 16.50 25.03
C ARG A 342 20.08 15.29 25.57
N ALA A 343 20.75 14.56 24.69
CA ALA A 343 21.62 13.43 25.04
C ALA A 343 22.95 13.87 25.70
N GLU A 344 23.32 15.18 25.62
CA GLU A 344 24.54 15.71 26.18
C GLU A 344 24.46 15.82 27.71
N PRO A 345 25.38 15.17 28.47
CA PRO A 345 25.32 15.16 29.93
C PRO A 345 25.52 16.54 30.56
N ASP A 346 26.39 17.36 29.95
CA ASP A 346 26.75 18.67 30.45
C ASP A 346 25.79 19.76 29.98
N PRO A 347 25.00 20.40 30.87
CA PRO A 347 24.04 21.43 30.47
C PRO A 347 24.69 22.67 29.81
N GLU A 348 25.98 22.99 30.15
CA GLU A 348 26.67 24.12 29.53
C GLU A 348 27.05 23.87 28.07
N LYS A 349 27.08 22.60 27.66
CA LYS A 349 27.32 22.17 26.27
C LYS A 349 26.05 21.98 25.45
N ARG A 350 24.86 22.11 26.04
CA ARG A 350 23.59 22.04 25.32
C ARG A 350 23.33 23.33 24.55
N LEU A 351 24.02 23.47 23.43
CA LEU A 351 24.05 24.70 22.63
C LEU A 351 23.47 24.46 21.24
N ILE A 352 22.55 25.31 20.82
CA ILE A 352 21.96 25.34 19.48
C ILE A 352 22.12 26.74 18.88
N LYS A 353 22.54 26.84 17.63
CA LYS A 353 22.62 28.09 16.88
C LYS A 353 21.79 27.98 15.60
N VAL A 354 20.97 28.96 15.32
CA VAL A 354 20.15 29.07 14.12
C VAL A 354 20.51 30.35 13.39
N ALA A 355 20.81 30.23 12.09
CA ALA A 355 21.06 31.39 11.26
C ALA A 355 20.27 31.27 9.95
N VAL A 356 19.55 32.35 9.59
CA VAL A 356 18.85 32.48 8.30
C VAL A 356 19.27 33.80 7.66
N TYR A 357 19.92 33.73 6.52
CA TYR A 357 20.46 34.93 5.84
C TYR A 357 20.60 34.68 4.33
N SER A 358 20.71 35.77 3.55
CA SER A 358 21.01 35.66 2.13
C SER A 358 22.49 35.85 1.86
N GLN A 359 23.04 35.09 0.94
CA GLN A 359 24.41 35.19 0.48
C GLN A 359 24.53 34.77 -0.99
N GLY A 360 25.06 35.64 -1.84
CA GLY A 360 25.41 35.29 -3.22
C GLY A 360 24.21 34.83 -4.08
N GLY A 361 23.00 35.38 -3.88
CA GLY A 361 21.81 34.97 -4.61
C GLY A 361 21.11 33.71 -4.03
N PHE A 362 21.53 33.27 -2.85
CA PHE A 362 20.92 32.13 -2.17
C PHE A 362 20.35 32.54 -0.80
N ALA A 363 19.21 31.94 -0.42
CA ALA A 363 18.77 31.90 0.96
C ALA A 363 19.45 30.73 1.67
N MET A 364 20.14 31.02 2.75
CA MET A 364 20.86 30.03 3.56
C MET A 364 20.16 29.87 4.92
N LEU A 365 19.81 28.64 5.25
CA LEU A 365 19.38 28.22 6.60
C LEU A 365 20.49 27.34 7.18
N ARG A 366 20.93 27.69 8.39
CA ARG A 366 21.99 26.97 9.08
C ARG A 366 21.53 26.66 10.50
N PHE A 367 21.55 25.37 10.83
CA PHE A 367 21.24 24.86 12.17
C PHE A 367 22.48 24.16 12.69
N GLU A 368 23.00 24.61 13.80
CA GLU A 368 24.21 24.08 14.42
C GLU A 368 23.89 23.63 15.84
N HIS A 369 24.38 22.47 16.22
CA HIS A 369 24.28 22.01 17.61
C HIS A 369 25.59 21.36 18.05
N TYR A 370 25.86 21.45 19.33
CA TYR A 370 27.05 20.83 19.92
C TYR A 370 26.78 19.34 20.14
N THR A 371 27.76 18.50 19.80
CA THR A 371 27.76 17.06 20.10
C THR A 371 29.18 16.53 20.10
N GLU A 372 29.58 15.81 21.15
CA GLU A 372 30.90 15.20 21.25
C GLU A 372 31.06 13.95 20.38
N THR A 373 29.94 13.33 20.02
CA THR A 373 29.93 12.11 19.21
C THR A 373 29.51 12.43 17.78
N ALA A 374 30.33 12.02 16.82
CA ALA A 374 29.98 12.12 15.40
C ALA A 374 28.73 11.33 15.10
N PRO A 375 27.71 11.92 14.43
CA PRO A 375 26.51 11.20 14.05
C PRO A 375 26.84 10.08 13.05
N ALA A 376 26.31 8.87 13.28
CA ALA A 376 26.40 7.79 12.31
C ALA A 376 25.53 8.17 11.09
N LEU A 377 26.16 8.33 9.92
CA LEU A 377 25.49 8.71 8.68
C LEU A 377 25.06 7.46 7.91
N ASP A 378 23.92 7.57 7.21
CA ASP A 378 23.46 6.58 6.24
C ASP A 378 24.16 6.76 4.87
N ALA A 379 23.81 5.91 3.88
CA ALA A 379 24.36 5.99 2.53
C ALA A 379 24.07 7.34 1.83
N ASP A 380 23.07 8.07 2.31
CA ASP A 380 22.66 9.38 1.79
C ASP A 380 23.31 10.55 2.55
N GLY A 381 24.20 10.27 3.53
CA GLY A 381 24.86 11.27 4.35
C GLY A 381 23.93 11.94 5.37
N LEU A 382 22.86 11.27 5.81
CA LEU A 382 21.95 11.70 6.86
C LEU A 382 22.15 10.86 8.12
N PRO A 383 21.83 11.40 9.32
CA PRO A 383 21.90 10.62 10.55
C PRO A 383 20.99 9.40 10.50
N GLN A 384 21.51 8.23 10.92
CA GLN A 384 20.74 6.99 10.99
C GLN A 384 19.59 7.08 12.02
N GLN A 385 19.76 7.86 13.07
CA GLN A 385 18.72 8.21 14.03
C GLN A 385 18.12 9.56 13.63
N GLY A 386 16.89 9.58 13.17
CA GLY A 386 16.17 10.78 12.73
C GLY A 386 15.68 10.67 11.27
N SER A 387 14.77 9.74 11.03
CA SER A 387 14.17 9.49 9.71
C SER A 387 13.50 10.72 9.08
N ASP A 388 13.22 11.75 9.88
CA ASP A 388 12.44 12.92 9.44
C ASP A 388 13.25 13.89 8.56
N LEU A 389 14.59 13.88 8.62
CA LEU A 389 15.43 14.70 7.74
C LEU A 389 15.35 14.32 6.26
N LYS A 390 14.87 13.10 5.93
CA LYS A 390 14.57 12.72 4.54
C LYS A 390 13.41 13.54 3.96
N SER A 391 12.41 13.86 4.78
CA SER A 391 11.30 14.73 4.38
C SER A 391 11.76 16.16 4.10
N VAL A 392 12.70 16.68 4.92
CA VAL A 392 13.33 17.98 4.70
C VAL A 392 14.10 17.99 3.37
N ARG A 393 14.92 16.99 3.12
CA ARG A 393 15.69 16.87 1.86
C ARG A 393 14.77 16.83 0.63
N THR A 394 13.68 16.08 0.72
CA THR A 394 12.69 16.01 -0.36
C THR A 394 12.06 17.37 -0.62
N THR A 395 11.62 18.07 0.42
CA THR A 395 11.02 19.40 0.32
C THR A 395 12.03 20.42 -0.22
N VAL A 396 13.27 20.40 0.24
CA VAL A 396 14.34 21.27 -0.24
C VAL A 396 14.62 21.03 -1.75
N GLY A 397 14.67 19.76 -2.16
CA GLY A 397 14.86 19.40 -3.56
C GLY A 397 13.74 19.87 -4.49
N GLN A 398 12.49 19.91 -4.04
CA GLN A 398 11.35 20.43 -4.81
C GLN A 398 11.50 21.91 -5.19
N HIS A 399 12.24 22.67 -4.40
CA HIS A 399 12.54 24.09 -4.66
C HIS A 399 13.94 24.29 -5.28
N GLY A 400 14.55 23.26 -5.85
CA GLY A 400 15.88 23.34 -6.45
C GLY A 400 17.01 23.64 -5.45
N GLY A 401 16.74 23.45 -4.17
CA GLY A 401 17.68 23.67 -3.08
C GLY A 401 18.62 22.48 -2.85
N SER A 402 19.63 22.69 -2.03
CA SER A 402 20.56 21.66 -1.56
C SER A 402 20.62 21.62 -0.05
N MET A 403 20.88 20.43 0.49
CA MET A 403 20.99 20.19 1.93
C MET A 403 22.25 19.37 2.21
N THR A 404 23.07 19.86 3.13
CA THR A 404 24.31 19.20 3.55
C THR A 404 24.41 19.15 5.07
N LEU A 405 24.99 18.06 5.58
CA LEU A 405 25.30 17.90 7.00
C LEU A 405 26.81 17.73 7.17
N HIS A 406 27.38 18.50 8.06
CA HIS A 406 28.81 18.45 8.42
C HIS A 406 28.99 18.34 9.91
N TRP A 407 29.93 17.51 10.33
CA TRP A 407 30.38 17.46 11.72
C TRP A 407 31.87 17.80 11.79
N GLU A 408 32.18 18.84 12.53
CA GLU A 408 33.57 19.36 12.71
C GLU A 408 33.67 20.05 14.06
N ASN A 409 34.82 19.82 14.78
CA ASN A 409 35.10 20.45 16.06
C ASN A 409 33.99 20.36 17.11
N ASN A 410 33.35 19.19 17.21
CA ASN A 410 32.19 18.92 18.10
C ASN A 410 30.91 19.71 17.76
N TRP A 411 30.81 20.25 16.55
CA TRP A 411 29.61 20.90 16.06
C TRP A 411 29.04 20.13 14.86
N CYS A 412 27.79 19.79 14.95
CA CYS A 412 27.03 19.27 13.83
C CYS A 412 26.28 20.42 13.14
N THR A 413 26.55 20.66 11.88
CA THR A 413 26.00 21.77 11.09
C THR A 413 25.14 21.22 9.97
N LEU A 414 23.84 21.45 10.04
CA LEU A 414 22.89 21.26 8.93
C LEU A 414 22.78 22.57 8.16
N ARG A 415 23.14 22.53 6.87
CA ARG A 415 23.08 23.68 5.97
C ARG A 415 22.11 23.41 4.83
N ILE A 416 21.17 24.31 4.62
CA ILE A 416 20.17 24.28 3.54
C ILE A 416 20.34 25.54 2.71
N LEU A 417 20.38 25.38 1.40
CA LEU A 417 20.53 26.46 0.41
C LEU A 417 19.35 26.43 -0.55
N PHE A 418 18.72 27.58 -0.77
CA PHE A 418 17.72 27.77 -1.82
C PHE A 418 18.17 28.86 -2.78
N PRO A 419 18.09 28.64 -4.11
CA PRO A 419 18.30 29.70 -5.07
C PRO A 419 17.21 30.76 -4.90
N LEU A 420 17.59 32.02 -4.74
CA LEU A 420 16.63 33.13 -4.74
C LEU A 420 16.38 33.55 -6.19
N PRO A 421 15.12 33.86 -6.58
CA PRO A 421 14.85 34.43 -7.90
C PRO A 421 15.66 35.72 -8.02
N GLN A 422 16.45 35.83 -9.09
CA GLN A 422 17.09 37.09 -9.42
C GLN A 422 15.98 38.07 -9.77
N ASN A 423 15.82 39.11 -8.94
CA ASN A 423 14.98 40.22 -9.31
C ASN A 423 15.61 40.87 -10.56
N GLU A 424 14.97 40.69 -11.72
CA GLU A 424 15.21 41.52 -12.88
C GLU A 424 14.73 42.97 -12.64
#